data_a54dda773feb4087922f07d7515cbe5e
#
_entry.id   a54dda773feb4087922f07d7515cbe5e
#
_cell.length_a   1.000
_cell.length_b   1.000
_cell.length_c   1.000
_cell.angle_alpha   90.00
_cell.angle_beta   90.00
_cell.angle_gamma   90.00
#
_symmetry.space_group_name_H-M   'P 1'
#
loop_
_entity.id
_entity.type
_entity.pdbx_description
1 polymer ?
#
loop_
_entity_poly.entity_id
_entity_poly.type
_entity_poly.pdbx_seq_one_letter_code
_entity_poly.pdbx_strand_id
1 'polypeptide(L)'
;IRLTGGEPLIRRNIEQLIGMLAEIPDLDLTLTTNGSSLAKKARGLKAAGLNRITVSLDSLDDKIFMAMNDVDFPVAKVLEGIDAAAAAGLSPIKINMVVKRGVNDHTVADLVRHFRGTGVVVRLIEYMDVGNRNHWDRERVVTARALRDAIHAQWPLEPVAPSYAGEVAERYAYADGAGEIGFIASVSQPFCGGCTRARLSSEGV
;
A
#
# COMPACT_ATOMS: atom_id res chain seq x y z
N ILE A 1 -0.21 -4.55 -14.73
CA ILE A 1 -1.61 -4.16 -14.39
C ILE A 1 -1.81 -4.23 -12.88
N ARG A 2 -2.57 -3.26 -12.33
CA ARG A 2 -2.97 -3.25 -10.91
C ARG A 2 -4.48 -3.45 -10.81
N LEU A 3 -4.89 -4.54 -10.18
CA LEU A 3 -6.28 -4.76 -9.79
C LEU A 3 -6.57 -4.02 -8.48
N THR A 4 -7.59 -3.17 -8.51
CA THR A 4 -8.03 -2.35 -7.38
C THR A 4 -9.54 -2.07 -7.57
N GLY A 5 -10.09 -1.11 -6.87
CA GLY A 5 -11.49 -0.73 -7.01
C GLY A 5 -12.06 -0.36 -5.66
N GLY A 6 -13.24 -0.84 -5.27
CA GLY A 6 -13.62 -0.97 -3.87
C GLY A 6 -12.69 -2.00 -3.21
N GLU A 7 -13.20 -3.18 -2.87
CA GLU A 7 -12.32 -4.27 -2.42
C GLU A 7 -12.31 -5.40 -3.47
N PRO A 8 -11.17 -5.61 -4.20
CA PRO A 8 -11.13 -6.57 -5.28
C PRO A 8 -11.31 -8.02 -4.82
N LEU A 9 -10.95 -8.36 -3.57
CA LEU A 9 -11.06 -9.73 -3.07
C LEU A 9 -12.49 -10.18 -2.77
N ILE A 10 -13.48 -9.27 -2.77
CA ILE A 10 -14.90 -9.65 -2.71
C ILE A 10 -15.48 -9.96 -4.09
N ARG A 11 -14.74 -9.63 -5.17
CA ARG A 11 -15.18 -9.96 -6.52
C ARG A 11 -15.28 -11.46 -6.70
N ARG A 12 -16.42 -11.92 -7.22
CA ARG A 12 -16.62 -13.34 -7.56
C ARG A 12 -15.62 -13.73 -8.66
N ASN A 13 -14.96 -14.89 -8.52
CA ASN A 13 -14.02 -15.43 -9.50
C ASN A 13 -12.82 -14.50 -9.81
N ILE A 14 -12.29 -13.80 -8.82
CA ILE A 14 -11.11 -12.93 -9.01
C ILE A 14 -9.88 -13.73 -9.47
N GLU A 15 -9.72 -14.96 -9.00
CA GLU A 15 -8.64 -15.86 -9.38
C GLU A 15 -8.73 -16.24 -10.88
N GLN A 16 -9.93 -16.42 -11.42
CA GLN A 16 -10.13 -16.64 -12.85
C GLN A 16 -9.71 -15.42 -13.69
N LEU A 17 -10.09 -14.21 -13.26
CA LEU A 17 -9.66 -12.98 -13.92
C LEU A 17 -8.13 -12.84 -13.92
N ILE A 18 -7.49 -13.13 -12.78
CA ILE A 18 -6.03 -13.10 -12.67
C ILE A 18 -5.40 -14.13 -13.62
N GLY A 19 -5.94 -15.36 -13.69
CA GLY A 19 -5.48 -16.39 -14.62
C GLY A 19 -5.53 -15.94 -16.07
N MET A 20 -6.64 -15.36 -16.51
CA MET A 20 -6.78 -14.83 -17.88
C MET A 20 -5.77 -13.70 -18.17
N LEU A 21 -5.52 -12.81 -17.21
CA LEU A 21 -4.54 -11.75 -17.36
C LEU A 21 -3.10 -12.28 -17.34
N ALA A 22 -2.82 -13.34 -16.59
CA ALA A 22 -1.50 -13.96 -16.51
C ALA A 22 -1.07 -14.68 -17.79
N GLU A 23 -2.01 -14.95 -18.72
CA GLU A 23 -1.71 -15.46 -20.05
C GLU A 23 -1.02 -14.42 -20.95
N ILE A 24 -1.10 -13.13 -20.61
CA ILE A 24 -0.45 -12.05 -21.36
C ILE A 24 1.05 -12.07 -21.04
N PRO A 25 1.93 -12.25 -22.02
CA PRO A 25 3.37 -12.29 -21.80
C PRO A 25 3.90 -11.01 -21.12
N ASP A 26 4.88 -11.19 -20.24
CA ASP A 26 5.62 -10.09 -19.57
C ASP A 26 4.74 -9.13 -18.73
N LEU A 27 3.51 -9.54 -18.39
CA LEU A 27 2.60 -8.73 -17.61
C LEU A 27 2.88 -8.85 -16.10
N ASP A 28 3.33 -7.77 -15.49
CA ASP A 28 3.41 -7.67 -14.03
C ASP A 28 2.03 -7.40 -13.43
N LEU A 29 1.47 -8.43 -12.76
CA LEU A 29 0.16 -8.36 -12.12
C LEU A 29 0.29 -8.06 -10.63
N THR A 30 -0.39 -7.01 -10.19
CA THR A 30 -0.45 -6.63 -8.78
C THR A 30 -1.89 -6.34 -8.37
N LEU A 31 -2.17 -6.49 -7.09
CA LEU A 31 -3.50 -6.25 -6.51
C LEU A 31 -3.35 -5.36 -5.28
N THR A 32 -4.32 -4.45 -5.07
CA THR A 32 -4.41 -3.66 -3.84
C THR A 32 -5.67 -4.04 -3.08
N THR A 33 -5.54 -4.37 -1.80
CA THR A 33 -6.62 -4.90 -0.96
C THR A 33 -6.59 -4.30 0.45
N ASN A 34 -7.73 -4.31 1.13
CA ASN A 34 -7.83 -4.02 2.56
C ASN A 34 -7.36 -5.21 3.45
N GLY A 35 -7.01 -6.34 2.85
CA GLY A 35 -6.46 -7.51 3.53
C GLY A 35 -7.47 -8.43 4.21
N SER A 36 -8.74 -8.04 4.38
CA SER A 36 -9.74 -8.79 5.17
C SER A 36 -9.97 -10.25 4.74
N SER A 37 -9.80 -10.53 3.46
CA SER A 37 -9.99 -11.86 2.86
C SER A 37 -8.69 -12.50 2.39
N LEU A 38 -7.55 -11.82 2.58
CA LEU A 38 -6.27 -12.21 1.99
C LEU A 38 -5.74 -13.53 2.54
N ALA A 39 -5.90 -13.81 3.84
CA ALA A 39 -5.47 -15.05 4.46
C ALA A 39 -6.05 -16.29 3.77
N LYS A 40 -7.31 -16.22 3.36
CA LYS A 40 -8.01 -17.31 2.67
C LYS A 40 -7.64 -17.43 1.19
N LYS A 41 -7.25 -16.32 0.55
CA LYS A 41 -7.11 -16.24 -0.90
C LYS A 41 -5.66 -16.21 -1.41
N ALA A 42 -4.68 -15.90 -0.57
CA ALA A 42 -3.30 -15.67 -0.97
C ALA A 42 -2.73 -16.80 -1.85
N ARG A 43 -2.92 -18.06 -1.48
CA ARG A 43 -2.45 -19.22 -2.26
C ARG A 43 -3.14 -19.34 -3.62
N GLY A 44 -4.46 -19.14 -3.67
CA GLY A 44 -5.22 -19.15 -4.93
C GLY A 44 -4.83 -18.02 -5.88
N LEU A 45 -4.63 -16.80 -5.34
CA LEU A 45 -4.16 -15.65 -6.10
C LEU A 45 -2.77 -15.90 -6.69
N LYS A 46 -1.84 -16.46 -5.90
CA LYS A 46 -0.50 -16.81 -6.39
C LYS A 46 -0.55 -17.90 -7.45
N ALA A 47 -1.32 -18.96 -7.23
CA ALA A 47 -1.50 -20.05 -8.19
C ALA A 47 -2.14 -19.56 -9.51
N ALA A 48 -3.00 -18.56 -9.46
CA ALA A 48 -3.60 -17.92 -10.62
C ALA A 48 -2.64 -17.01 -11.39
N GLY A 49 -1.43 -16.71 -10.87
CA GLY A 49 -0.42 -15.90 -11.55
C GLY A 49 -0.24 -14.49 -11.01
N LEU A 50 -0.83 -14.14 -9.84
CA LEU A 50 -0.55 -12.86 -9.21
C LEU A 50 0.92 -12.79 -8.78
N ASN A 51 1.62 -11.72 -9.15
CA ASN A 51 3.04 -11.56 -8.85
C ASN A 51 3.25 -10.99 -7.44
N ARG A 52 2.60 -9.87 -7.12
CA ARG A 52 2.84 -9.08 -5.92
C ARG A 52 1.56 -8.41 -5.41
N ILE A 53 1.58 -7.97 -4.16
CA ILE A 53 0.40 -7.41 -3.51
C ILE A 53 0.71 -6.12 -2.75
N THR A 54 -0.28 -5.25 -2.68
CA THR A 54 -0.29 -4.09 -1.81
C THR A 54 -1.46 -4.20 -0.85
N VAL A 55 -1.21 -4.00 0.43
CA VAL A 55 -2.23 -4.04 1.48
C VAL A 55 -2.39 -2.64 2.07
N SER A 56 -3.63 -2.19 2.21
CA SER A 56 -3.93 -0.94 2.92
C SER A 56 -4.01 -1.21 4.42
N LEU A 57 -3.16 -0.50 5.19
CA LEU A 57 -3.10 -0.64 6.64
C LEU A 57 -2.68 0.71 7.25
N ASP A 58 -3.66 1.45 7.76
CA ASP A 58 -3.45 2.83 8.21
C ASP A 58 -3.07 2.96 9.70
N SER A 59 -3.07 1.88 10.46
CA SER A 59 -2.58 1.79 11.84
C SER A 59 -2.48 0.35 12.30
N LEU A 60 -1.68 0.07 13.33
CA LEU A 60 -1.71 -1.18 14.10
C LEU A 60 -2.68 -1.12 15.30
N ASP A 61 -3.24 0.04 15.62
CA ASP A 61 -4.30 0.19 16.60
C ASP A 61 -5.66 -0.08 15.94
N ASP A 62 -6.41 -1.04 16.47
CA ASP A 62 -7.71 -1.45 15.92
C ASP A 62 -8.71 -0.30 15.81
N LYS A 63 -8.78 0.59 16.82
CA LYS A 63 -9.76 1.69 16.84
C LYS A 63 -9.45 2.71 15.74
N ILE A 64 -8.16 3.05 15.62
CA ILE A 64 -7.69 4.00 14.59
C ILE A 64 -7.88 3.38 13.20
N PHE A 65 -7.47 2.12 13.02
CA PHE A 65 -7.59 1.41 11.75
C PHE A 65 -9.06 1.32 11.30
N MET A 66 -9.96 0.86 12.17
CA MET A 66 -11.38 0.73 11.83
C MET A 66 -12.02 2.08 11.52
N ALA A 67 -11.69 3.14 12.27
CA ALA A 67 -12.19 4.48 12.03
C ALA A 67 -11.67 5.10 10.72
N MET A 68 -10.39 4.83 10.35
CA MET A 68 -9.80 5.34 9.11
C MET A 68 -10.37 4.68 7.86
N ASN A 69 -10.67 3.39 7.93
CA ASN A 69 -11.06 2.57 6.79
C ASN A 69 -12.57 2.31 6.70
N ASP A 70 -13.36 2.76 7.66
CA ASP A 70 -14.80 2.49 7.77
C ASP A 70 -15.11 0.98 7.64
N VAL A 71 -14.41 0.18 8.45
CA VAL A 71 -14.51 -1.28 8.44
C VAL A 71 -14.74 -1.82 9.83
N ASP A 72 -15.35 -3.00 9.92
CA ASP A 72 -15.64 -3.72 11.17
C ASP A 72 -14.85 -5.03 11.24
N PHE A 73 -13.52 -4.95 11.17
CA PHE A 73 -12.63 -6.09 11.41
C PHE A 73 -11.28 -5.63 11.99
N PRO A 74 -10.65 -6.46 12.83
CA PRO A 74 -9.42 -6.08 13.52
C PRO A 74 -8.19 -6.14 12.61
N VAL A 75 -7.15 -5.40 12.98
CA VAL A 75 -5.82 -5.41 12.35
C VAL A 75 -5.23 -6.83 12.26
N ALA A 76 -5.49 -7.67 13.26
CA ALA A 76 -5.01 -9.06 13.27
C ALA A 76 -5.37 -9.83 12.00
N LYS A 77 -6.57 -9.63 11.43
CA LYS A 77 -6.96 -10.24 10.14
C LYS A 77 -6.10 -9.76 8.97
N VAL A 78 -5.70 -8.51 8.99
CA VAL A 78 -4.83 -7.94 7.95
C VAL A 78 -3.43 -8.53 8.07
N LEU A 79 -2.90 -8.62 9.28
CA LEU A 79 -1.57 -9.19 9.54
C LEU A 79 -1.53 -10.68 9.15
N GLU A 80 -2.54 -11.48 9.54
CA GLU A 80 -2.69 -12.87 9.07
C GLU A 80 -2.71 -12.96 7.53
N GLY A 81 -3.35 -12.01 6.86
CA GLY A 81 -3.38 -11.92 5.41
C GLY A 81 -1.99 -11.64 4.81
N ILE A 82 -1.22 -10.75 5.42
CA ILE A 82 0.14 -10.41 5.02
C ILE A 82 1.06 -11.63 5.16
N ASP A 83 0.98 -12.34 6.30
CA ASP A 83 1.73 -13.56 6.55
C ASP A 83 1.39 -14.67 5.54
N ALA A 84 0.09 -14.84 5.25
CA ALA A 84 -0.36 -15.80 4.25
C ALA A 84 0.13 -15.43 2.84
N ALA A 85 0.19 -14.14 2.49
CA ALA A 85 0.72 -13.67 1.23
C ALA A 85 2.22 -13.93 1.11
N ALA A 86 2.98 -13.69 2.17
CA ALA A 86 4.42 -14.00 2.23
C ALA A 86 4.65 -15.52 2.10
N ALA A 87 3.92 -16.34 2.85
CA ALA A 87 3.99 -17.79 2.78
C ALA A 87 3.60 -18.36 1.41
N ALA A 88 2.72 -17.68 0.68
CA ALA A 88 2.34 -18.02 -0.69
C ALA A 88 3.37 -17.59 -1.74
N GLY A 89 4.40 -16.81 -1.38
CA GLY A 89 5.42 -16.30 -2.30
C GLY A 89 4.96 -15.10 -3.14
N LEU A 90 3.98 -14.33 -2.68
CA LEU A 90 3.65 -13.02 -3.27
C LEU A 90 4.72 -12.01 -2.85
N SER A 91 5.54 -11.52 -3.79
CA SER A 91 6.66 -10.63 -3.47
C SER A 91 6.92 -9.64 -4.61
N PRO A 92 7.28 -8.37 -4.29
CA PRO A 92 7.29 -7.78 -2.95
C PRO A 92 5.87 -7.52 -2.40
N ILE A 93 5.74 -7.61 -1.07
CA ILE A 93 4.56 -7.15 -0.36
C ILE A 93 4.77 -5.68 0.00
N LYS A 94 3.78 -4.85 -0.31
CA LYS A 94 3.80 -3.43 0.04
C LYS A 94 2.62 -3.09 0.94
N ILE A 95 2.86 -2.22 1.92
CA ILE A 95 1.80 -1.65 2.76
C ILE A 95 1.64 -0.19 2.41
N ASN A 96 0.41 0.23 2.18
CA ASN A 96 0.04 1.63 2.06
C ASN A 96 -0.56 2.12 3.36
N MET A 97 0.02 3.17 3.92
CA MET A 97 -0.53 3.91 5.04
C MET A 97 -0.78 5.35 4.59
N VAL A 98 -2.04 5.77 4.55
CA VAL A 98 -2.41 7.18 4.39
C VAL A 98 -2.26 7.86 5.75
N VAL A 99 -1.42 8.90 5.82
CA VAL A 99 -1.13 9.58 7.09
C VAL A 99 -1.96 10.86 7.21
N LYS A 100 -2.81 10.90 8.23
CA LYS A 100 -3.71 12.02 8.53
C LYS A 100 -3.36 12.61 9.89
N ARG A 101 -2.99 13.90 9.91
CA ARG A 101 -2.63 14.64 11.12
C ARG A 101 -3.73 14.60 12.18
N GLY A 102 -3.35 14.32 13.42
CA GLY A 102 -4.25 14.26 14.56
C GLY A 102 -5.17 13.04 14.57
N VAL A 103 -4.95 12.06 13.66
CA VAL A 103 -5.71 10.81 13.59
C VAL A 103 -4.78 9.60 13.76
N ASN A 104 -3.87 9.36 12.82
CA ASN A 104 -2.96 8.22 12.84
C ASN A 104 -1.48 8.60 12.70
N ASP A 105 -1.15 9.87 12.59
CA ASP A 105 0.23 10.35 12.43
C ASP A 105 1.16 9.95 13.60
N HIS A 106 0.62 9.86 14.80
CA HIS A 106 1.34 9.40 15.99
C HIS A 106 1.64 7.89 16.00
N THR A 107 0.98 7.09 15.14
CA THR A 107 1.18 5.62 15.06
C THR A 107 2.14 5.20 13.93
N VAL A 108 2.63 6.14 13.13
CA VAL A 108 3.52 5.89 11.98
C VAL A 108 4.78 5.13 12.40
N ALA A 109 5.44 5.57 13.46
CA ALA A 109 6.69 4.97 13.91
C ALA A 109 6.51 3.51 14.35
N ASP A 110 5.38 3.18 14.98
CA ASP A 110 5.08 1.82 15.43
C ASP A 110 4.82 0.88 14.24
N LEU A 111 4.07 1.34 13.24
CA LEU A 111 3.85 0.57 12.02
C LEU A 111 5.15 0.36 11.24
N VAL A 112 5.98 1.38 11.10
CA VAL A 112 7.30 1.27 10.46
C VAL A 112 8.20 0.29 11.22
N ARG A 113 8.26 0.39 12.55
CA ARG A 113 9.05 -0.52 13.41
C ARG A 113 8.61 -1.97 13.27
N HIS A 114 7.31 -2.20 13.15
CA HIS A 114 6.74 -3.56 13.02
C HIS A 114 7.19 -4.25 11.73
N PHE A 115 7.22 -3.52 10.61
CA PHE A 115 7.55 -4.11 9.31
C PHE A 115 9.01 -3.98 8.90
N ARG A 116 9.79 -3.14 9.56
CA ARG A 116 11.22 -2.98 9.30
C ARG A 116 11.96 -4.29 9.54
N GLY A 117 12.78 -4.72 8.58
CA GLY A 117 13.53 -6.00 8.63
C GLY A 117 12.72 -7.23 8.19
N THR A 118 11.43 -7.09 7.87
CA THR A 118 10.58 -8.24 7.47
C THR A 118 10.56 -8.50 5.96
N GLY A 119 11.15 -7.61 5.14
CA GLY A 119 11.04 -7.64 3.68
C GLY A 119 9.76 -6.99 3.14
N VAL A 120 8.84 -6.56 4.00
CA VAL A 120 7.65 -5.80 3.62
C VAL A 120 8.01 -4.32 3.46
N VAL A 121 7.58 -3.70 2.37
CA VAL A 121 7.86 -2.28 2.08
C VAL A 121 6.68 -1.42 2.54
N VAL A 122 6.88 -0.61 3.57
CA VAL A 122 5.89 0.39 3.99
C VAL A 122 5.96 1.61 3.06
N ARG A 123 4.80 2.11 2.63
CA ARG A 123 4.67 3.35 1.87
C ARG A 123 3.76 4.31 2.61
N LEU A 124 4.31 5.43 3.02
CA LEU A 124 3.61 6.51 3.69
C LEU A 124 3.08 7.49 2.63
N ILE A 125 1.78 7.76 2.66
CA ILE A 125 1.06 8.53 1.64
C ILE A 125 0.46 9.76 2.30
N GLU A 126 0.67 10.93 1.72
CA GLU A 126 -0.01 12.15 2.15
C GLU A 126 -1.53 12.02 2.01
N TYR A 127 -2.26 12.47 3.05
CA TYR A 127 -3.72 12.52 3.02
C TYR A 127 -4.21 13.48 1.94
N MET A 128 -4.83 12.95 0.90
CA MET A 128 -5.25 13.69 -0.28
C MET A 128 -6.78 13.77 -0.41
N ASP A 129 -7.25 14.76 -1.15
CA ASP A 129 -8.65 14.84 -1.56
C ASP A 129 -8.97 13.69 -2.52
N VAL A 130 -9.96 12.88 -2.14
CA VAL A 130 -10.49 11.77 -2.96
C VAL A 130 -11.95 12.00 -3.34
N GLY A 131 -12.41 13.24 -3.29
CA GLY A 131 -13.76 13.66 -3.60
C GLY A 131 -14.61 13.97 -2.36
N ASN A 132 -15.94 14.05 -2.53
CA ASN A 132 -16.86 14.65 -1.55
C ASN A 132 -17.07 13.84 -0.25
N ARG A 133 -16.44 12.68 -0.09
CA ARG A 133 -16.71 11.78 1.06
C ARG A 133 -15.75 11.92 2.22
N ASN A 134 -14.53 12.43 2.02
CA ASN A 134 -13.51 12.41 3.06
C ASN A 134 -13.36 13.74 3.84
N HIS A 135 -14.17 14.76 3.51
CA HIS A 135 -14.11 16.09 4.14
C HIS A 135 -12.65 16.58 4.23
N TRP A 136 -11.96 16.56 3.08
CA TRP A 136 -10.53 16.85 3.01
C TRP A 136 -10.22 18.25 3.54
N ASP A 137 -9.20 18.31 4.37
CA ASP A 137 -8.68 19.52 4.97
C ASP A 137 -7.16 19.51 4.84
N ARG A 138 -6.62 20.58 4.24
CA ARG A 138 -5.18 20.73 4.00
C ARG A 138 -4.37 20.75 5.30
N GLU A 139 -4.93 21.23 6.39
CA GLU A 139 -4.26 21.28 7.69
C GLU A 139 -3.99 19.89 8.25
N ARG A 140 -4.74 18.90 7.80
CA ARG A 140 -4.57 17.49 8.18
C ARG A 140 -3.52 16.74 7.35
N VAL A 141 -2.89 17.40 6.40
CA VAL A 141 -1.82 16.81 5.61
C VAL A 141 -0.52 16.82 6.42
N VAL A 142 0.09 15.65 6.55
CA VAL A 142 1.48 15.50 6.99
C VAL A 142 2.31 15.28 5.73
N THR A 143 3.24 16.18 5.42
CA THR A 143 3.98 16.12 4.17
C THR A 143 4.94 14.92 4.14
N ALA A 144 5.15 14.35 2.94
CA ALA A 144 6.10 13.26 2.71
C ALA A 144 7.51 13.61 3.25
N ARG A 145 7.93 14.86 3.09
CA ARG A 145 9.18 15.37 3.67
C ARG A 145 9.20 15.28 5.19
N ALA A 146 8.14 15.75 5.87
CA ALA A 146 8.08 15.69 7.34
C ALA A 146 8.08 14.24 7.84
N LEU A 147 7.36 13.33 7.15
CA LEU A 147 7.36 11.91 7.47
C LEU A 147 8.75 11.29 7.28
N ARG A 148 9.40 11.57 6.16
CA ARG A 148 10.76 11.11 5.89
C ARG A 148 11.75 11.58 6.95
N ASP A 149 11.72 12.87 7.28
CA ASP A 149 12.65 13.47 8.25
C ASP A 149 12.44 12.87 9.66
N ALA A 150 11.19 12.61 10.05
CA ALA A 150 10.86 11.95 11.32
C ALA A 150 11.32 10.47 11.37
N ILE A 151 11.20 9.74 10.27
CA ILE A 151 11.68 8.35 10.17
C ILE A 151 13.20 8.32 10.10
N HIS A 152 13.83 9.20 9.31
CA HIS A 152 15.27 9.30 9.19
C HIS A 152 15.97 9.60 10.54
N ALA A 153 15.34 10.41 11.38
CA ALA A 153 15.86 10.71 12.72
C ALA A 153 15.92 9.47 13.64
N GLN A 154 15.07 8.47 13.43
CA GLN A 154 15.07 7.22 14.20
C GLN A 154 15.86 6.11 13.51
N TRP A 155 15.75 6.01 12.20
CA TRP A 155 16.40 5.02 11.35
C TRP A 155 16.96 5.73 10.11
N PRO A 156 18.29 5.95 10.04
CA PRO A 156 18.91 6.62 8.91
C PRO A 156 18.52 6.01 7.57
N LEU A 157 18.15 6.87 6.63
CA LEU A 157 17.64 6.51 5.32
C LEU A 157 18.58 7.01 4.21
N GLU A 158 18.79 6.19 3.19
CA GLU A 158 19.53 6.51 1.98
C GLU A 158 18.60 6.47 0.76
N PRO A 159 18.66 7.44 -0.17
CA PRO A 159 17.79 7.45 -1.33
C PRO A 159 18.12 6.28 -2.27
N VAL A 160 17.07 5.69 -2.84
CA VAL A 160 17.15 4.61 -3.82
C VAL A 160 16.56 5.09 -5.14
N ALA A 161 17.24 4.79 -6.25
CA ALA A 161 16.75 5.14 -7.58
C ALA A 161 15.35 4.52 -7.87
N PRO A 162 14.49 5.21 -8.64
CA PRO A 162 13.22 4.66 -9.07
C PRO A 162 13.41 3.34 -9.83
N SER A 163 12.51 2.38 -9.62
CA SER A 163 12.54 1.08 -10.33
C SER A 163 12.12 1.21 -11.79
N TYR A 164 11.32 2.23 -12.11
CA TYR A 164 10.82 2.52 -13.46
C TYR A 164 10.44 3.99 -13.61
N ALA A 165 10.40 4.49 -14.83
CA ALA A 165 9.98 5.85 -15.13
C ALA A 165 8.51 6.07 -14.71
N GLY A 166 8.24 7.15 -13.96
CA GLY A 166 6.90 7.46 -13.43
C GLY A 166 6.53 6.71 -12.14
N GLU A 167 7.49 6.09 -11.45
CA GLU A 167 7.26 5.57 -10.09
C GLU A 167 6.86 6.74 -9.16
N VAL A 168 5.73 6.59 -8.45
CA VAL A 168 5.18 7.70 -7.65
C VAL A 168 5.74 7.77 -6.23
N ALA A 169 6.32 6.68 -5.75
CA ALA A 169 6.93 6.64 -4.43
C ALA A 169 8.41 7.01 -4.52
N GLU A 170 8.83 8.02 -3.77
CA GLU A 170 10.24 8.22 -3.47
C GLU A 170 10.69 7.07 -2.57
N ARG A 171 11.73 6.34 -2.99
CA ARG A 171 12.22 5.14 -2.30
C ARG A 171 13.46 5.46 -1.49
N TYR A 172 13.55 4.87 -0.31
CA TYR A 172 14.70 4.94 0.57
C TYR A 172 15.00 3.55 1.14
N ALA A 173 16.29 3.22 1.25
CA ALA A 173 16.76 2.07 2.00
C ALA A 173 17.11 2.49 3.42
N TYR A 174 16.92 1.60 4.38
CA TYR A 174 17.49 1.79 5.71
C TYR A 174 19.00 1.56 5.65
N ALA A 175 19.80 2.49 6.19
CA ALA A 175 21.25 2.44 6.14
C ALA A 175 21.86 1.19 6.80
N ASP A 176 21.13 0.55 7.69
CA ASP A 176 21.51 -0.71 8.35
C ASP A 176 21.07 -1.99 7.61
N GLY A 177 20.56 -1.85 6.39
CA GLY A 177 20.14 -2.99 5.58
C GLY A 177 18.78 -3.60 5.93
N ALA A 178 17.98 -2.96 6.79
CA ALA A 178 16.67 -3.49 7.23
C ALA A 178 15.56 -3.34 6.18
N GLY A 179 15.89 -3.20 4.89
CA GLY A 179 14.92 -3.12 3.79
C GLY A 179 14.67 -1.70 3.32
N GLU A 180 13.48 -1.47 2.76
CA GLU A 180 13.10 -0.21 2.11
C GLU A 180 11.82 0.38 2.69
N ILE A 181 11.68 1.70 2.54
CA ILE A 181 10.47 2.48 2.81
C ILE A 181 10.20 3.43 1.64
N GLY A 182 8.94 3.75 1.39
CA GLY A 182 8.56 4.69 0.34
C GLY A 182 7.72 5.86 0.87
N PHE A 183 7.83 7.00 0.21
CA PHE A 183 7.02 8.18 0.51
C PHE A 183 6.29 8.65 -0.74
N ILE A 184 5.00 8.97 -0.62
CA ILE A 184 4.17 9.41 -1.74
C ILE A 184 3.63 10.81 -1.45
N ALA A 185 4.23 11.80 -2.10
CA ALA A 185 3.90 13.22 -1.97
C ALA A 185 2.71 13.59 -2.87
N SER A 186 1.51 13.09 -2.54
CA SER A 186 0.30 13.28 -3.37
C SER A 186 -0.19 14.73 -3.41
N VAL A 187 0.15 15.52 -2.38
CA VAL A 187 -0.34 16.89 -2.18
C VAL A 187 0.80 17.92 -2.27
N SER A 188 1.91 17.66 -1.57
CA SER A 188 3.03 18.62 -1.52
C SER A 188 3.86 18.66 -2.79
N GLN A 189 3.96 17.55 -3.52
CA GLN A 189 4.65 17.42 -4.82
C GLN A 189 3.83 16.53 -5.77
N PRO A 190 2.72 17.04 -6.35
CA PRO A 190 1.87 16.26 -7.23
C PRO A 190 2.63 15.71 -8.44
N PHE A 191 2.53 14.41 -8.67
CA PHE A 191 3.23 13.67 -9.72
C PHE A 191 2.41 13.50 -11.01
N CYS A 192 1.31 14.27 -11.18
CA CYS A 192 0.39 14.13 -12.32
C CYS A 192 1.05 14.43 -13.67
N GLY A 193 2.01 15.36 -13.72
CA GLY A 193 2.68 15.75 -14.95
C GLY A 193 3.58 14.67 -15.59
N GLY A 194 4.04 13.69 -14.80
CA GLY A 194 4.84 12.54 -15.28
C GLY A 194 4.09 11.20 -15.19
N CYS A 195 2.76 11.22 -15.01
CA CYS A 195 1.99 10.02 -14.76
C CYS A 195 1.77 9.22 -16.05
N THR A 196 2.24 7.97 -16.07
CA THR A 196 2.06 7.00 -17.16
C THR A 196 0.91 6.03 -16.92
N ARG A 197 0.06 6.29 -15.91
CA ARG A 197 -1.02 5.38 -15.49
C ARG A 197 -2.34 5.75 -16.16
N ALA A 198 -3.01 4.74 -16.69
CA ALA A 198 -4.42 4.79 -17.04
C ALA A 198 -5.26 4.08 -15.98
N ARG A 199 -6.53 4.45 -15.85
CA ARG A 199 -7.50 3.77 -15.00
C ARG A 199 -8.69 3.36 -15.86
N LEU A 200 -9.11 2.13 -15.66
CA LEU A 200 -10.32 1.58 -16.25
C LEU A 200 -11.33 1.39 -15.12
N SER A 201 -12.52 1.93 -15.26
CA SER A 201 -13.60 1.74 -14.29
C SER A 201 -14.19 0.32 -14.38
N SER A 202 -15.06 -0.02 -13.43
CA SER A 202 -15.78 -1.30 -13.45
C SER A 202 -16.73 -1.43 -14.66
N GLU A 203 -17.13 -0.30 -15.24
CA GLU A 203 -17.98 -0.21 -16.43
C GLU A 203 -17.18 -0.29 -17.75
N GLY A 204 -15.85 -0.30 -17.67
CA GLY A 204 -14.96 -0.40 -18.83
C GLY A 204 -14.66 0.94 -19.53
N VAL A 205 -14.81 2.07 -18.83
CA VAL A 205 -14.55 3.43 -19.30
C VAL A 205 -13.50 4.13 -18.45
#